data_6aacdf7582dcf43e58c387f8fe4acc70
#
_entry.id   6aacdf7582dcf43e58c387f8fe4acc70
#
_cell.length_a   1.000
_cell.length_b   1.000
_cell.length_c   1.000
_cell.angle_alpha   90.00
_cell.angle_beta   90.00
_cell.angle_gamma   90.00
#
_symmetry.space_group_name_H-M   'P 1'
#
loop_
_entity.id
_entity.type
_entity.pdbx_description
1 polymer ?
#
loop_
_entity_poly.entity_id
_entity_poly.type
_entity_poly.pdbx_seq_one_letter_code
_entity_poly.pdbx_strand_id
1 'polypeptide(L)'
;MTDYFALDPVKAKLHIQFTGEVLNMHIDKLYDLDADPKKVIRIMVMLQDWEPGQFLIYGNQQFDRWRAGDIHAFDWPNIPHATANASNKPRAMLVITGVITDNSKKVLRKEIKQRI
;
A
#
# COMPACT_ATOMS: atom_id res chain seq x y z
N MET A 1 -9.59 -10.17 6.36
CA MET A 1 -9.09 -8.83 5.96
C MET A 1 -9.35 -8.52 4.49
N THR A 2 -9.02 -9.44 3.58
CA THR A 2 -9.18 -9.20 2.14
C THR A 2 -10.62 -8.97 1.71
N ASP A 3 -11.58 -9.63 2.34
CA ASP A 3 -13.02 -9.50 2.00
C ASP A 3 -13.63 -8.18 2.44
N TYR A 4 -13.00 -7.51 3.39
CA TYR A 4 -13.52 -6.25 3.94
C TYR A 4 -13.68 -5.18 2.87
N PHE A 5 -12.75 -5.08 1.93
CA PHE A 5 -12.77 -4.08 0.89
C PHE A 5 -13.64 -4.46 -0.32
N ALA A 6 -14.21 -5.67 -0.32
CA ALA A 6 -15.09 -6.17 -1.39
C ALA A 6 -14.46 -6.09 -2.79
N LEU A 7 -13.15 -6.26 -2.87
CA LEU A 7 -12.42 -6.34 -4.14
C LEU A 7 -12.57 -7.74 -4.74
N ASP A 8 -12.70 -7.84 -6.06
CA ASP A 8 -12.85 -9.13 -6.74
C ASP A 8 -12.36 -9.03 -8.19
N PRO A 9 -11.35 -9.79 -8.60
CA PRO A 9 -10.48 -10.62 -7.75
C PRO A 9 -9.60 -9.80 -6.81
N VAL A 10 -9.05 -10.47 -5.79
CA VAL A 10 -8.22 -9.82 -4.78
C VAL A 10 -7.09 -10.76 -4.35
N LYS A 11 -5.95 -10.18 -4.02
CA LYS A 11 -4.87 -10.89 -3.36
C LYS A 11 -4.19 -9.98 -2.34
N ALA A 12 -3.59 -10.59 -1.34
CA ALA A 12 -2.90 -9.89 -0.28
C ALA A 12 -1.50 -10.47 -0.08
N LYS A 13 -0.56 -9.60 0.27
CA LYS A 13 0.82 -9.98 0.53
C LYS A 13 1.31 -9.27 1.78
N LEU A 14 1.88 -10.03 2.71
CA LEU A 14 2.58 -9.45 3.84
C LEU A 14 3.97 -9.01 3.39
N HIS A 15 4.26 -7.74 3.54
CA HIS A 15 5.54 -7.14 3.18
C HIS A 15 6.27 -6.70 4.43
N ILE A 16 7.40 -7.33 4.73
CA ILE A 16 8.24 -6.99 5.88
C ILE A 16 9.56 -6.46 5.35
N GLN A 17 9.92 -5.25 5.75
CA GLN A 17 11.21 -4.66 5.44
C GLN A 17 12.04 -4.58 6.72
N PHE A 18 13.16 -5.29 6.72
CA PHE A 18 14.06 -5.31 7.88
C PHE A 18 14.97 -4.10 7.89
N THR A 19 15.58 -3.86 9.05
CA THR A 19 16.56 -2.79 9.21
C THR A 19 17.68 -2.89 8.16
N GLY A 20 17.93 -1.80 7.46
CA GLY A 20 18.96 -1.71 6.43
C GLY A 20 18.47 -2.05 5.02
N GLU A 21 17.24 -2.52 4.87
CA GLU A 21 16.71 -2.83 3.54
C GLU A 21 16.18 -1.59 2.83
N VAL A 22 16.40 -1.56 1.52
CA VAL A 22 15.95 -0.48 0.63
C VAL A 22 15.27 -1.11 -0.57
N LEU A 23 14.12 -0.58 -0.94
CA LEU A 23 13.47 -0.88 -2.21
C LEU A 23 13.58 0.37 -3.08
N ASN A 24 14.33 0.25 -4.19
CA ASN A 24 14.61 1.39 -5.06
C ASN A 24 13.36 1.93 -5.73
N MET A 25 13.43 3.17 -6.17
CA MET A 25 12.35 3.83 -6.90
C MET A 25 11.94 2.99 -8.12
N HIS A 26 10.65 2.68 -8.21
CA HIS A 26 10.10 1.86 -9.29
C HIS A 26 8.62 2.16 -9.47
N ILE A 27 8.09 1.70 -10.61
CA ILE A 27 6.65 1.69 -10.88
C ILE A 27 6.19 0.24 -10.84
N ASP A 28 5.08 -0.02 -10.17
CA ASP A 28 4.52 -1.35 -10.08
C ASP A 28 4.04 -1.85 -11.44
N LYS A 29 4.24 -3.15 -11.65
CA LYS A 29 3.70 -3.87 -12.80
C LYS A 29 2.85 -5.03 -12.30
N LEU A 30 1.54 -4.95 -12.50
CA LEU A 30 0.59 -5.93 -11.98
C LEU A 30 0.05 -6.79 -13.12
N TYR A 31 0.86 -7.74 -13.57
CA TYR A 31 0.52 -8.58 -14.73
C TYR A 31 -0.42 -9.74 -14.42
N ASP A 32 -0.53 -10.11 -13.17
CA ASP A 32 -1.25 -11.31 -12.75
C ASP A 32 -2.71 -11.06 -12.40
N LEU A 33 -3.17 -9.83 -12.51
CA LEU A 33 -4.59 -9.50 -12.48
C LEU A 33 -5.02 -9.13 -13.90
N ASP A 34 -5.77 -10.01 -14.54
CA ASP A 34 -6.27 -9.77 -15.90
C ASP A 34 -7.43 -8.78 -15.86
N ALA A 35 -7.09 -7.50 -15.71
CA ALA A 35 -8.08 -6.44 -15.55
C ALA A 35 -7.54 -5.12 -16.09
N ASP A 36 -8.45 -4.20 -16.39
CA ASP A 36 -8.11 -2.82 -16.74
C ASP A 36 -7.36 -2.18 -15.56
N PRO A 37 -6.13 -1.68 -15.76
CA PRO A 37 -5.37 -1.04 -14.66
C PRO A 37 -6.13 0.08 -13.94
N LYS A 38 -7.04 0.75 -14.62
CA LYS A 38 -7.85 1.82 -14.01
C LYS A 38 -8.82 1.29 -12.96
N LYS A 39 -9.13 0.00 -12.99
CA LYS A 39 -10.04 -0.65 -12.03
C LYS A 39 -9.29 -1.38 -10.93
N VAL A 40 -7.98 -1.47 -11.01
CA VAL A 40 -7.16 -2.12 -10.00
C VAL A 40 -6.72 -1.10 -8.97
N ILE A 41 -6.95 -1.41 -7.71
CA ILE A 41 -6.47 -0.59 -6.59
C ILE A 41 -5.45 -1.39 -5.78
N ARG A 42 -4.49 -0.68 -5.23
CA ARG A 42 -3.51 -1.21 -4.31
C ARG A 42 -3.62 -0.47 -2.98
N ILE A 43 -3.96 -1.22 -1.94
CA ILE A 43 -4.20 -0.68 -0.61
C ILE A 43 -3.11 -1.19 0.32
N MET A 44 -2.49 -0.29 1.05
CA MET A 44 -1.51 -0.64 2.08
C MET A 44 -2.13 -0.46 3.45
N VAL A 45 -2.03 -1.51 4.27
CA VAL A 45 -2.48 -1.49 5.67
C VAL A 45 -1.26 -1.55 6.56
N MET A 46 -1.02 -0.51 7.34
CA MET A 46 0.12 -0.47 8.24
C MET A 46 -0.18 -1.35 9.45
N LEU A 47 0.74 -2.26 9.76
CA LEU A 47 0.54 -3.25 10.83
C LEU A 47 1.20 -2.85 12.15
N GLN A 48 2.02 -1.82 12.13
CA GLN A 48 2.76 -1.32 13.28
C GLN A 48 2.79 0.20 13.24
N ASP A 49 3.00 0.82 14.41
CA ASP A 49 3.25 2.26 14.45
C ASP A 49 4.56 2.61 13.75
N TRP A 50 4.57 3.78 13.14
CA TRP A 50 5.77 4.32 12.49
C TRP A 50 6.91 4.51 13.48
N GLU A 51 8.12 4.20 13.01
CA GLU A 51 9.35 4.45 13.76
C GLU A 51 10.22 5.41 12.96
N PRO A 52 10.91 6.36 13.61
CA PRO A 52 11.88 7.21 12.91
C PRO A 52 12.91 6.37 12.14
N GLY A 53 13.15 6.75 10.88
CA GLY A 53 14.01 6.02 9.98
C GLY A 53 13.28 5.12 8.99
N GLN A 54 11.97 4.99 9.12
CA GLN A 54 11.17 4.26 8.15
C GLN A 54 10.63 5.24 7.10
N PHE A 55 10.89 4.95 5.82
CA PHE A 55 10.54 5.84 4.72
C PHE A 55 9.67 5.13 3.70
N LEU A 56 8.53 5.73 3.40
CA LEU A 56 7.69 5.40 2.25
C LEU A 56 7.58 6.66 1.41
N ILE A 57 8.08 6.62 0.18
CA ILE A 57 8.13 7.78 -0.71
C ILE A 57 7.33 7.47 -1.97
N TYR A 58 6.36 8.32 -2.27
CA TYR A 58 5.51 8.23 -3.45
C TYR A 58 5.73 9.48 -4.29
N GLY A 59 6.46 9.33 -5.42
CA GLY A 59 6.90 10.47 -6.21
C GLY A 59 7.85 11.33 -5.39
N ASN A 60 7.45 12.55 -5.10
CA ASN A 60 8.20 13.49 -4.25
C ASN A 60 7.55 13.67 -2.87
N GLN A 61 6.60 12.81 -2.52
CA GLN A 61 5.83 12.93 -1.28
C GLN A 61 6.20 11.80 -0.34
N GLN A 62 6.51 12.16 0.91
CA GLN A 62 6.81 11.19 1.96
C GLN A 62 5.58 10.91 2.80
N PHE A 63 5.31 9.63 3.02
CA PHE A 63 4.30 9.14 3.94
C PHE A 63 5.00 8.64 5.20
N ASP A 64 4.65 9.22 6.35
CA ASP A 64 5.26 8.85 7.62
C ASP A 64 4.26 9.06 8.77
N ARG A 65 4.72 8.80 10.00
CA ARG A 65 3.94 9.02 11.23
C ARG A 65 2.61 8.27 11.24
N TRP A 66 2.54 7.15 10.53
CA TRP A 66 1.36 6.31 10.55
C TRP A 66 1.21 5.58 11.88
N ARG A 67 0.00 5.11 12.13
CA ARG A 67 -0.31 4.22 13.24
C ARG A 67 -0.73 2.86 12.72
N ALA A 68 -0.57 1.84 13.55
CA ALA A 68 -1.07 0.52 13.24
C ALA A 68 -2.56 0.59 12.88
N GLY A 69 -2.95 -0.02 11.77
CA GLY A 69 -4.31 0.02 11.25
C GLY A 69 -4.59 1.14 10.26
N ASP A 70 -3.69 2.12 10.12
CA ASP A 70 -3.85 3.13 9.08
C ASP A 70 -3.74 2.50 7.70
N ILE A 71 -4.56 3.00 6.77
CA ILE A 71 -4.57 2.54 5.39
C ILE A 71 -4.35 3.71 4.44
N HIS A 72 -3.68 3.41 3.34
CA HIS A 72 -3.52 4.38 2.26
C HIS A 72 -3.51 3.68 0.91
N ALA A 73 -3.76 4.44 -0.13
CA ALA A 73 -3.67 3.98 -1.51
C ALA A 73 -2.97 5.06 -2.33
N PHE A 74 -2.42 4.68 -3.46
CA PHE A 74 -1.73 5.61 -4.35
C PHE A 74 -2.01 5.25 -5.81
N ASP A 75 -1.73 6.17 -6.70
CA ASP A 75 -1.87 5.96 -8.15
C ASP A 75 -0.70 5.09 -8.64
N TRP A 76 -0.81 3.79 -8.39
CA TRP A 76 0.28 2.84 -8.60
C TRP A 76 0.76 2.76 -10.06
N PRO A 77 -0.08 2.94 -11.11
CA PRO A 77 0.40 2.88 -12.47
C PRO A 77 1.29 4.06 -12.87
N ASN A 78 1.13 5.19 -12.22
CA ASN A 78 1.74 6.45 -12.66
C ASN A 78 2.75 7.03 -11.68
N ILE A 79 2.66 6.68 -10.39
CA ILE A 79 3.53 7.26 -9.36
C ILE A 79 4.65 6.29 -8.99
N PRO A 80 5.90 6.63 -9.31
CA PRO A 80 7.03 5.83 -8.83
C PRO A 80 7.15 5.96 -7.33
N HIS A 81 7.61 4.89 -6.68
CA HIS A 81 7.72 4.86 -5.23
C HIS A 81 8.93 4.05 -4.78
N ALA A 82 9.37 4.33 -3.58
CA ALA A 82 10.53 3.71 -2.96
C ALA A 82 10.31 3.58 -1.45
N THR A 83 10.99 2.63 -0.85
CA THR A 83 10.94 2.44 0.60
C THR A 83 12.31 2.16 1.15
N ALA A 84 12.54 2.55 2.40
CA ALA A 84 13.77 2.23 3.12
C ALA A 84 13.46 2.08 4.61
N ASN A 85 14.23 1.24 5.28
CA ASN A 85 14.12 1.08 6.72
C ASN A 85 15.47 1.30 7.37
N ALA A 86 15.68 2.49 7.89
CA ALA A 86 16.85 2.86 8.68
C ALA A 86 16.55 2.86 10.18
N SER A 87 15.40 2.34 10.60
CA SER A 87 15.04 2.22 12.01
C SER A 87 15.61 0.94 12.62
N ASN A 88 15.41 0.79 13.91
CA ASN A 88 15.86 -0.40 14.64
C ASN A 88 14.78 -1.51 14.71
N LYS A 89 13.67 -1.34 13.99
CA LYS A 89 12.56 -2.31 14.00
C LYS A 89 12.13 -2.68 12.60
N PRO A 90 11.69 -3.94 12.38
CA PRO A 90 11.09 -4.31 11.10
C PRO A 90 9.84 -3.47 10.83
N ARG A 91 9.59 -3.16 9.57
CA ARG A 91 8.35 -2.50 9.15
C ARG A 91 7.45 -3.52 8.45
N ALA A 92 6.31 -3.81 9.03
CA ALA A 92 5.35 -4.74 8.48
C ALA A 92 4.16 -3.99 7.86
N MET A 93 3.78 -4.40 6.65
CA MET A 93 2.69 -3.80 5.90
C MET A 93 1.96 -4.90 5.14
N LEU A 94 0.63 -4.85 5.16
CA LEU A 94 -0.19 -5.73 4.33
C LEU A 94 -0.54 -4.98 3.05
N VAL A 95 -0.19 -5.57 1.91
CA VAL A 95 -0.48 -5.00 0.60
C VAL A 95 -1.64 -5.78 -0.02
N ILE A 96 -2.76 -5.11 -0.23
CA ILE A 96 -3.97 -5.69 -0.81
C ILE A 96 -4.15 -5.13 -2.21
N THR A 97 -4.19 -6.00 -3.20
CA THR A 97 -4.35 -5.61 -4.60
C THR A 97 -5.58 -6.30 -5.17
N GLY A 98 -6.47 -5.55 -5.79
CA GLY A 98 -7.67 -6.14 -6.34
C GLY A 98 -8.43 -5.20 -7.26
N VAL A 99 -9.49 -5.75 -7.85
CA VAL A 99 -10.34 -5.02 -8.78
C VAL A 99 -11.51 -4.38 -8.01
N ILE A 100 -11.74 -3.10 -8.26
CA ILE A 100 -12.79 -2.33 -7.59
C ILE A 100 -14.17 -2.81 -8.07
N THR A 101 -15.05 -3.05 -7.10
CA THR A 101 -16.47 -3.32 -7.32
C THR A 101 -17.30 -2.14 -6.83
N ASP A 102 -18.60 -2.15 -7.09
CA ASP A 102 -19.49 -1.09 -6.56
C ASP A 102 -19.52 -1.08 -5.03
N ASN A 103 -19.43 -2.25 -4.41
CA ASN A 103 -19.38 -2.36 -2.95
C ASN A 103 -18.06 -1.84 -2.39
N SER A 104 -16.93 -2.10 -3.06
CA SER A 104 -15.65 -1.61 -2.60
C SER A 104 -15.56 -0.09 -2.61
N LYS A 105 -16.22 0.58 -3.55
CA LYS A 105 -16.25 2.05 -3.58
C LYS A 105 -16.84 2.64 -2.31
N LYS A 106 -17.85 2.00 -1.75
CA LYS A 106 -18.48 2.47 -0.50
C LYS A 106 -17.56 2.32 0.70
N VAL A 107 -16.87 1.20 0.80
CA VAL A 107 -15.93 0.93 1.90
C VAL A 107 -14.72 1.86 1.81
N LEU A 108 -14.15 1.99 0.62
CA LEU A 108 -12.93 2.78 0.42
C LEU A 108 -13.12 4.26 0.74
N ARG A 109 -14.31 4.81 0.53
CA ARG A 109 -14.62 6.21 0.89
C ARG A 109 -14.51 6.46 2.38
N LYS A 110 -14.78 5.44 3.21
CA LYS A 110 -14.73 5.56 4.67
C LYS A 110 -13.35 5.28 5.23
N GLU A 111 -12.63 4.33 4.63
CA GLU A 111 -11.46 3.71 5.27
C GLU A 111 -10.13 4.28 4.79
N ILE A 112 -10.04 4.77 3.56
CA ILE A 112 -8.79 5.37 3.09
C ILE A 112 -8.63 6.74 3.71
N LYS A 113 -7.61 6.87 4.54
CA LYS A 113 -7.31 8.12 5.27
C LYS A 113 -6.44 9.06 4.46
N GLN A 114 -5.63 8.52 3.55
CA GLN A 114 -4.77 9.31 2.69
C GLN A 114 -4.67 8.62 1.33
N ARG A 115 -4.84 9.40 0.27
CA ARG A 115 -4.65 8.96 -1.09
C ARG A 115 -3.55 9.78 -1.73
N ILE A 116 -2.55 9.09 -2.23
CA ILE A 116 -1.35 9.70 -2.81
C ILE A 116 -1.34 9.51 -4.31
#